data_51f6bdf9f317a916ccef363a678b7cf7
#
_entry.id   51f6bdf9f317a916ccef363a678b7cf7
#
_cell.length_a   1.000
_cell.length_b   1.000
_cell.length_c   1.000
_cell.angle_alpha   90.00
_cell.angle_beta   90.00
_cell.angle_gamma   90.00
#
_symmetry.space_group_name_H-M   'P 1'
#
loop_
_entity.id
_entity.type
_entity.pdbx_description
1 polymer ?
#
loop_
_entity_poly.entity_id
_entity_poly.type
_entity_poly.pdbx_seq_one_letter_code
_entity_poly.pdbx_strand_id
1 'polypeptide(L)'
;MSIQNTYLDVTDEAGRAFFARRITGPVLMLNLLRFRARADYSATPHLAHPDPIDGATAYHRYIQHTLPLLRKSGGDVMFFGRGGPFLIGPSHERWDATLLVRQRSVADFMAFASDKEYLAGVGHRTAARSRTRVCCR
;
A
#
# COMPACT_ATOMS: atom_id res chain seq x y z
N MET A 1 -13.93 11.80 -21.36
CA MET A 1 -13.49 11.79 -19.94
C MET A 1 -12.75 10.50 -19.66
N SER A 2 -11.45 10.56 -19.44
CA SER A 2 -10.71 9.38 -19.10
C SER A 2 -11.01 8.99 -17.66
N ILE A 3 -11.52 7.78 -17.46
CA ILE A 3 -11.69 7.21 -16.13
C ILE A 3 -10.31 6.85 -15.63
N GLN A 4 -9.81 7.60 -14.64
CA GLN A 4 -8.55 7.25 -14.00
C GLN A 4 -8.79 6.11 -13.02
N ASN A 5 -8.39 4.91 -13.41
CA ASN A 5 -8.44 3.74 -12.55
C ASN A 5 -7.29 3.80 -11.54
N THR A 6 -7.51 4.48 -10.43
CA THR A 6 -6.49 4.69 -9.40
C THR A 6 -6.31 3.50 -8.47
N TYR A 7 -7.38 2.78 -8.15
CA TYR A 7 -7.37 1.56 -7.33
C TYR A 7 -6.63 1.75 -6.00
N LEU A 8 -7.09 2.68 -5.20
CA LEU A 8 -6.43 2.97 -3.91
C LEU A 8 -6.84 2.02 -2.79
N ASP A 9 -8.03 1.44 -2.88
CA ASP A 9 -8.59 0.57 -1.86
C ASP A 9 -9.16 -0.73 -2.45
N VAL A 10 -9.31 -1.73 -1.59
CA VAL A 10 -9.91 -3.03 -1.96
C VAL A 10 -11.40 -2.86 -2.19
N THR A 11 -11.90 -3.37 -3.32
CA THR A 11 -13.34 -3.48 -3.56
C THR A 11 -13.90 -4.71 -2.84
N ASP A 12 -15.20 -4.70 -2.53
CA ASP A 12 -15.87 -5.86 -1.92
C ASP A 12 -15.75 -7.09 -2.81
N GLU A 13 -15.85 -6.92 -4.13
CA GLU A 13 -15.71 -8.01 -5.11
C GLU A 13 -14.30 -8.61 -5.06
N ALA A 14 -13.25 -7.78 -5.11
CA ALA A 14 -11.87 -8.25 -5.06
C ALA A 14 -11.55 -8.92 -3.73
N GLY A 15 -12.06 -8.39 -2.62
CA GLY A 15 -11.89 -8.98 -1.30
C GLY A 15 -12.53 -10.35 -1.20
N ARG A 16 -13.77 -10.50 -1.68
CA ARG A 16 -14.46 -11.81 -1.71
C ARG A 16 -13.73 -12.81 -2.58
N ALA A 17 -13.26 -12.40 -3.76
CA ALA A 17 -12.50 -13.27 -4.66
C ALA A 17 -11.20 -13.74 -4.01
N PHE A 18 -10.51 -12.84 -3.29
CA PHE A 18 -9.31 -13.18 -2.55
C PHE A 18 -9.56 -14.23 -1.47
N PHE A 19 -10.60 -14.04 -0.64
CA PHE A 19 -10.97 -15.01 0.40
C PHE A 19 -11.41 -16.35 -0.19
N ALA A 20 -12.11 -16.34 -1.31
CA ALA A 20 -12.57 -17.55 -1.97
C ALA A 20 -11.41 -18.45 -2.46
N ARG A 21 -10.21 -17.89 -2.61
CA ARG A 21 -9.01 -18.67 -2.99
C ARG A 21 -8.54 -19.60 -1.88
N ARG A 22 -8.97 -19.41 -0.64
CA ARG A 22 -8.64 -20.26 0.52
C ARG A 22 -7.14 -20.55 0.64
N ILE A 23 -6.33 -19.50 0.52
CA ILE A 23 -4.88 -19.62 0.59
C ILE A 23 -4.47 -20.11 1.99
N THR A 24 -3.66 -21.16 2.04
CA THR A 24 -3.07 -21.68 3.26
C THR A 24 -1.62 -21.25 3.37
N GLY A 25 -1.18 -20.93 4.60
CA GLY A 25 0.19 -20.49 4.84
C GLY A 25 0.44 -19.03 4.46
N PRO A 26 1.72 -18.68 4.28
CA PRO A 26 2.10 -17.29 4.01
C PRO A 26 1.55 -16.74 2.71
N VAL A 27 1.30 -15.42 2.71
CA VAL A 27 0.83 -14.67 1.54
C VAL A 27 1.86 -13.60 1.22
N LEU A 28 2.24 -13.51 -0.05
CA LEU A 28 3.08 -12.44 -0.56
C LEU A 28 2.18 -11.41 -1.27
N MET A 29 2.31 -10.16 -0.88
CA MET A 29 1.56 -9.06 -1.46
C MET A 29 2.50 -8.13 -2.21
N LEU A 30 2.41 -8.14 -3.53
CA LEU A 30 3.17 -7.26 -4.40
C LEU A 30 2.37 -5.97 -4.59
N ASN A 31 2.98 -4.85 -4.22
CA ASN A 31 2.40 -3.52 -4.37
C ASN A 31 3.19 -2.73 -5.40
N LEU A 32 2.51 -2.22 -6.41
CA LEU A 32 3.04 -1.24 -7.34
C LEU A 32 2.46 0.12 -6.96
N LEU A 33 3.32 1.10 -6.75
CA LEU A 33 2.95 2.38 -6.16
C LEU A 33 3.34 3.54 -7.06
N ARG A 34 2.40 4.46 -7.27
CA ARG A 34 2.66 5.75 -7.87
C ARG A 34 2.35 6.83 -6.86
N PHE A 35 3.32 7.70 -6.61
CA PHE A 35 3.21 8.73 -5.59
C PHE A 35 2.69 10.04 -6.18
N ARG A 36 2.00 10.80 -5.31
CA ARG A 36 1.68 12.20 -5.59
C ARG A 36 2.95 13.04 -5.55
N ALA A 37 3.05 14.04 -6.42
CA ALA A 37 4.15 15.01 -6.35
C ALA A 37 4.14 15.75 -5.00
N ARG A 38 2.93 16.05 -4.48
CA ARG A 38 2.71 16.61 -3.15
C ARG A 38 1.69 15.74 -2.41
N ALA A 39 2.03 15.32 -1.20
CA ALA A 39 1.12 14.55 -0.36
C ALA A 39 -0.15 15.33 -0.05
N ASP A 40 -1.29 14.64 -0.07
CA ASP A 40 -2.60 15.22 0.19
C ASP A 40 -3.19 14.65 1.48
N TYR A 41 -3.07 15.40 2.57
CA TYR A 41 -3.59 15.03 3.89
C TYR A 41 -4.98 15.61 4.17
N SER A 42 -5.72 16.04 3.14
CA SER A 42 -7.04 16.64 3.34
C SER A 42 -8.04 15.75 4.08
N ALA A 43 -7.93 14.42 3.92
CA ALA A 43 -8.78 13.46 4.63
C ALA A 43 -8.32 13.21 6.09
N THR A 44 -7.05 13.48 6.40
CA THR A 44 -6.47 13.25 7.73
C THR A 44 -5.54 14.39 8.12
N PRO A 45 -6.07 15.60 8.30
CA PRO A 45 -5.25 16.80 8.52
C PRO A 45 -4.39 16.70 9.80
N HIS A 46 -4.80 15.91 10.78
CA HIS A 46 -4.04 15.70 12.03
C HIS A 46 -2.71 14.96 11.81
N LEU A 47 -2.55 14.26 10.68
CA LEU A 47 -1.30 13.58 10.33
C LEU A 47 -0.37 14.44 9.48
N ALA A 48 -0.87 15.58 8.98
CA ALA A 48 -0.11 16.43 8.07
C ALA A 48 1.17 16.96 8.72
N HIS A 49 2.23 17.04 7.90
CA HIS A 49 3.47 17.71 8.29
C HIS A 49 3.24 19.22 8.29
N PRO A 50 3.90 20.02 9.19
CA PRO A 50 3.82 21.48 9.16
C PRO A 50 4.21 22.07 7.82
N ASP A 51 5.24 21.50 7.18
CA ASP A 51 5.67 21.90 5.84
C ASP A 51 5.14 20.92 4.79
N PRO A 52 4.92 21.35 3.53
CA PRO A 52 4.55 20.45 2.45
C PRO A 52 5.62 19.39 2.21
N ILE A 53 5.18 18.13 2.04
CA ILE A 53 6.07 17.01 1.73
C ILE A 53 5.58 16.32 0.46
N ASP A 54 6.48 15.61 -0.23
CA ASP A 54 6.10 14.82 -1.39
C ASP A 54 5.42 13.49 -1.00
N GLY A 55 4.80 12.83 -1.98
CA GLY A 55 4.15 11.56 -1.75
C GLY A 55 5.10 10.47 -1.30
N ALA A 56 6.31 10.43 -1.84
CA ALA A 56 7.32 9.44 -1.44
C ALA A 56 7.68 9.58 0.05
N THR A 57 7.85 10.80 0.54
CA THR A 57 8.12 11.07 1.95
C THR A 57 6.94 10.67 2.83
N ALA A 58 5.72 10.96 2.41
CA ALA A 58 4.51 10.54 3.14
C ALA A 58 4.42 9.01 3.22
N TYR A 59 4.74 8.31 2.14
CA TYR A 59 4.75 6.85 2.14
C TYR A 59 5.83 6.28 3.07
N HIS A 60 6.97 6.95 3.14
CA HIS A 60 8.04 6.57 4.08
C HIS A 60 7.54 6.67 5.54
N ARG A 61 6.76 7.70 5.86
CA ARG A 61 6.11 7.82 7.18
C ARG A 61 5.14 6.69 7.43
N TYR A 62 4.37 6.30 6.40
CA TYR A 62 3.49 5.14 6.50
C TYR A 62 4.28 3.88 6.84
N ILE A 63 5.39 3.62 6.16
CA ILE A 63 6.24 2.46 6.42
C ILE A 63 6.83 2.52 7.84
N GLN A 64 7.33 3.67 8.28
CA GLN A 64 7.87 3.83 9.63
C GLN A 64 6.84 3.53 10.72
N HIS A 65 5.61 3.98 10.51
CA HIS A 65 4.50 3.69 11.43
C HIS A 65 4.11 2.22 11.41
N THR A 66 4.05 1.63 10.25
CA THR A 66 3.41 0.34 9.98
C THR A 66 4.34 -0.85 10.21
N LEU A 67 5.64 -0.72 9.91
CA LEU A 67 6.57 -1.84 9.92
C LEU A 67 6.66 -2.56 11.28
N PRO A 68 6.74 -1.86 12.43
CA PRO A 68 6.73 -2.55 13.73
C PRO A 68 5.45 -3.35 13.96
N LEU A 69 4.31 -2.82 13.54
CA LEU A 69 3.01 -3.47 13.69
C LEU A 69 2.88 -4.69 12.78
N LEU A 70 3.38 -4.57 11.55
CA LEU A 70 3.44 -5.68 10.60
C LEU A 70 4.30 -6.84 11.14
N ARG A 71 5.48 -6.53 11.67
CA ARG A 71 6.37 -7.52 12.26
C ARG A 71 5.76 -8.20 13.48
N LYS A 72 5.07 -7.43 14.31
CA LYS A 72 4.34 -7.97 15.47
C LYS A 72 3.26 -8.95 15.05
N SER A 73 2.62 -8.74 13.90
CA SER A 73 1.60 -9.65 13.36
C SER A 73 2.18 -10.89 12.68
N GLY A 74 3.49 -10.99 12.58
CA GLY A 74 4.19 -12.12 11.94
C GLY A 74 4.54 -11.89 10.47
N GLY A 75 4.30 -10.69 9.95
CA GLY A 75 4.69 -10.31 8.59
C GLY A 75 6.03 -9.59 8.54
N ASP A 76 6.48 -9.28 7.35
CA ASP A 76 7.66 -8.44 7.12
C ASP A 76 7.66 -7.86 5.69
N VAL A 77 8.46 -6.82 5.50
CA VAL A 77 8.76 -6.29 4.17
C VAL A 77 9.92 -7.08 3.59
N MET A 78 9.67 -7.73 2.46
CA MET A 78 10.68 -8.55 1.77
C MET A 78 11.52 -7.70 0.81
N PHE A 79 10.92 -6.66 0.25
CA PHE A 79 11.59 -5.76 -0.70
C PHE A 79 10.85 -4.43 -0.75
N PHE A 80 11.61 -3.34 -0.79
CA PHE A 80 11.09 -2.02 -1.09
C PHE A 80 12.11 -1.28 -1.94
N GLY A 81 11.74 -0.93 -3.17
CA GLY A 81 12.68 -0.31 -4.10
C GLY A 81 12.01 0.63 -5.08
N ARG A 82 12.84 1.41 -5.77
CA ARG A 82 12.38 2.30 -6.82
C ARG A 82 11.98 1.53 -8.06
N GLY A 83 10.89 1.99 -8.69
CA GLY A 83 10.48 1.56 -10.02
C GLY A 83 10.82 2.60 -11.09
N GLY A 84 10.12 2.50 -12.20
CA GLY A 84 10.27 3.41 -13.34
C GLY A 84 9.41 2.94 -14.49
N PRO A 85 9.72 3.41 -15.72
CA PRO A 85 9.08 2.88 -16.92
C PRO A 85 9.38 1.40 -17.10
N PHE A 86 8.48 0.67 -17.74
CA PHE A 86 8.70 -0.74 -18.01
C PHE A 86 9.78 -0.94 -19.07
N LEU A 87 10.60 -1.95 -18.86
CA LEU A 87 11.45 -2.50 -19.92
C LEU A 87 10.59 -3.29 -20.92
N ILE A 88 9.64 -4.05 -20.40
CA ILE A 88 8.63 -4.79 -21.18
C ILE A 88 7.27 -4.44 -20.60
N GLY A 89 6.48 -3.68 -21.34
CA GLY A 89 5.16 -3.24 -20.90
C GLY A 89 4.73 -1.96 -21.62
N PRO A 90 3.54 -1.44 -21.25
CA PRO A 90 3.04 -0.21 -21.87
C PRO A 90 3.92 0.99 -21.57
N SER A 91 4.24 1.78 -22.61
CA SER A 91 5.10 2.96 -22.48
C SER A 91 4.48 4.09 -21.64
N HIS A 92 3.15 4.12 -21.54
CA HIS A 92 2.41 5.13 -20.79
C HIS A 92 2.20 4.77 -19.32
N GLU A 93 2.59 3.57 -18.91
CA GLU A 93 2.45 3.09 -17.53
C GLU A 93 3.83 3.02 -16.88
N ARG A 94 3.94 3.62 -15.70
CA ARG A 94 5.16 3.54 -14.91
C ARG A 94 4.79 3.53 -13.42
N TRP A 95 5.68 3.00 -12.61
CA TRP A 95 5.52 2.91 -11.17
C TRP A 95 6.74 3.47 -10.45
N ASP A 96 6.50 4.27 -9.41
CA ASP A 96 7.58 4.95 -8.69
C ASP A 96 8.27 4.02 -7.69
N ALA A 97 7.54 3.04 -7.16
CA ALA A 97 8.09 2.10 -6.18
C ALA A 97 7.40 0.73 -6.27
N THR A 98 8.13 -0.27 -5.83
CA THR A 98 7.65 -1.65 -5.67
C THR A 98 7.85 -2.06 -4.23
N LEU A 99 6.81 -2.57 -3.59
CA LEU A 99 6.84 -3.08 -2.22
C LEU A 99 6.34 -4.52 -2.20
N LEU A 100 7.16 -5.44 -1.71
CA LEU A 100 6.77 -6.82 -1.51
C LEU A 100 6.65 -7.10 -0.01
N VAL A 101 5.45 -7.43 0.43
CA VAL A 101 5.11 -7.69 1.83
C VAL A 101 4.77 -9.17 1.98
N ARG A 102 5.34 -9.80 3.01
CA ARG A 102 4.96 -11.15 3.42
C ARG A 102 4.05 -11.04 4.64
N GLN A 103 2.88 -11.69 4.55
CA GLN A 103 1.99 -11.91 5.69
C GLN A 103 2.08 -13.39 6.08
N ARG A 104 2.04 -13.68 7.38
CA ARG A 104 2.14 -15.06 7.88
C ARG A 104 0.96 -15.92 7.45
N SER A 105 -0.22 -15.32 7.37
CA SER A 105 -1.46 -15.98 6.93
C SER A 105 -2.49 -14.92 6.53
N VAL A 106 -3.55 -15.35 5.84
CA VAL A 106 -4.69 -14.47 5.55
C VAL A 106 -5.33 -13.96 6.85
N ALA A 107 -5.47 -14.83 7.86
CA ALA A 107 -6.04 -14.43 9.15
C ALA A 107 -5.20 -13.36 9.84
N ASP A 108 -3.87 -13.50 9.85
CA ASP A 108 -2.96 -12.51 10.43
C ASP A 108 -3.01 -11.18 9.66
N PHE A 109 -3.09 -11.25 8.32
CA PHE A 109 -3.29 -10.06 7.49
C PHE A 109 -4.58 -9.31 7.88
N MET A 110 -5.68 -10.03 8.04
CA MET A 110 -6.97 -9.44 8.40
C MET A 110 -6.92 -8.77 9.77
N ALA A 111 -6.32 -9.44 10.75
CA ALA A 111 -6.15 -8.89 12.09
C ALA A 111 -5.30 -7.62 12.06
N PHE A 112 -4.20 -7.65 11.32
CA PHE A 112 -3.32 -6.49 11.11
C PHE A 112 -4.06 -5.33 10.43
N ALA A 113 -4.78 -5.60 9.34
CA ALA A 113 -5.49 -4.57 8.57
C ALA A 113 -6.64 -3.92 9.36
N SER A 114 -7.14 -4.59 10.40
CA SER A 114 -8.21 -4.10 11.28
C SER A 114 -7.70 -3.51 12.58
N ASP A 115 -6.40 -3.56 12.84
CA ASP A 115 -5.79 -3.10 14.09
C ASP A 115 -5.88 -1.57 14.19
N LYS A 116 -6.29 -1.09 15.37
CA LYS A 116 -6.49 0.35 15.61
C LYS A 116 -5.20 1.15 15.46
N GLU A 117 -4.07 0.61 15.91
CA GLU A 117 -2.77 1.28 15.78
C GLU A 117 -2.35 1.39 14.32
N TYR A 118 -2.57 0.33 13.53
CA TYR A 118 -2.34 0.37 12.09
C TYR A 118 -3.20 1.45 11.43
N LEU A 119 -4.50 1.44 11.72
CA LEU A 119 -5.46 2.39 11.13
C LEU A 119 -5.15 3.84 11.49
N ALA A 120 -4.54 4.08 12.65
CA ALA A 120 -4.14 5.42 13.07
C ALA A 120 -3.12 6.08 12.12
N GLY A 121 -2.31 5.29 11.42
CA GLY A 121 -1.29 5.78 10.48
C GLY A 121 -1.63 5.60 9.01
N VAL A 122 -2.76 4.98 8.67
CA VAL A 122 -3.11 4.67 7.29
C VAL A 122 -3.33 5.92 6.43
N GLY A 123 -3.62 7.05 7.05
CA GLY A 123 -3.75 8.34 6.37
C GLY A 123 -2.48 8.78 5.65
N HIS A 124 -1.31 8.39 6.13
CA HIS A 124 -0.04 8.64 5.42
C HIS A 124 -0.02 7.92 4.07
N ARG A 125 -0.52 6.69 4.02
CA ARG A 125 -0.64 5.92 2.78
C ARG A 125 -1.60 6.57 1.80
N THR A 126 -2.76 6.99 2.28
CA THR A 126 -3.76 7.68 1.46
C THR A 126 -3.22 9.00 0.90
N ALA A 127 -2.52 9.77 1.73
CA ALA A 127 -1.93 11.04 1.32
C ALA A 127 -0.82 10.89 0.27
N ALA A 128 -0.10 9.76 0.31
CA ALA A 128 1.09 9.52 -0.52
C ALA A 128 0.77 9.11 -1.96
N ARG A 129 -0.30 8.33 -2.15
CA ARG A 129 -0.52 7.58 -3.40
C ARG A 129 -1.50 8.26 -4.33
N SER A 130 -1.14 8.32 -5.63
CA SER A 130 -2.05 8.71 -6.70
C SER A 130 -2.64 7.50 -7.43
N ARG A 131 -1.93 6.36 -7.40
CA ARG A 131 -2.33 5.13 -8.07
C ARG A 131 -1.63 3.94 -7.41
N THR A 132 -2.30 2.79 -7.37
CA THR A 132 -1.70 1.56 -6.87
C THR A 132 -2.22 0.34 -7.60
N ARG A 133 -1.44 -0.74 -7.55
CA ARG A 133 -1.84 -2.09 -7.94
C ARG A 133 -1.32 -3.03 -6.87
N VAL A 134 -2.15 -3.97 -6.44
CA VAL A 134 -1.75 -4.98 -5.46
C VAL A 134 -2.18 -6.34 -5.96
N CYS A 135 -1.27 -7.30 -5.97
CA CYS A 135 -1.59 -8.70 -6.22
C CYS A 135 -1.01 -9.56 -5.10
N CYS A 136 -1.69 -10.67 -4.82
CA CYS A 136 -1.41 -11.51 -3.67
C CYS A 136 -1.31 -12.98 -4.06
N ARG A 137 -0.37 -13.69 -3.43
CA ARG A 137 -0.27 -15.12 -3.49
C ARG A 137 0.31 -15.71 -2.20
#